data_41c24a3ef1d37cc3f36e4591cffb9b30
#
_entry.id   41c24a3ef1d37cc3f36e4591cffb9b30
#
_cell.length_a   1.000
_cell.length_b   1.000
_cell.length_c   1.000
_cell.angle_alpha   90.00
_cell.angle_beta   90.00
_cell.angle_gamma   90.00
#
_symmetry.space_group_name_H-M   'P 1'
#
loop_
_entity.id
_entity.type
_entity.pdbx_description
1 polymer ?
#
loop_
_entity_poly.entity_id
_entity_poly.type
_entity_poly.pdbx_seq_one_letter_code
_entity_poly.pdbx_strand_id
1 'polypeptide(L)'
;MAFSAADVKNLREMTGVGMMDCKKALTAADGDIDKAVEWLREKGLAAAQKKAGRIAAEGMAYAAVVDGIGVIVEVNAESDFVAKNDLFVDYVKGVAAVVAKENPADLDALYACAYGNGKTVLEEQNDKVLVIGENIKVRRFARYDTG
;
A
#
# COMPACT_ATOMS: atom_id res chain seq x y z
N MET A 1 -28.90 -8.78 -8.36
CA MET A 1 -27.50 -8.78 -7.92
C MET A 1 -26.61 -9.24 -9.05
N ALA A 2 -25.70 -8.41 -9.44
CA ALA A 2 -24.87 -8.65 -10.61
C ALA A 2 -23.53 -9.30 -10.29
N PHE A 3 -23.34 -9.83 -9.09
CA PHE A 3 -22.07 -10.50 -8.71
C PHE A 3 -22.29 -11.69 -7.78
N SER A 4 -21.32 -12.60 -7.77
CA SER A 4 -21.32 -13.82 -6.97
C SER A 4 -20.24 -13.78 -5.89
N ALA A 5 -20.23 -14.79 -5.01
CA ALA A 5 -19.15 -14.97 -4.03
C ALA A 5 -17.79 -15.15 -4.71
N ALA A 6 -17.77 -15.77 -5.89
CA ALA A 6 -16.54 -15.92 -6.66
C ALA A 6 -15.99 -14.57 -7.14
N ASP A 7 -16.87 -13.64 -7.51
CA ASP A 7 -16.47 -12.28 -7.89
C ASP A 7 -15.85 -11.53 -6.71
N VAL A 8 -16.42 -11.67 -5.51
CA VAL A 8 -15.88 -11.08 -4.28
C VAL A 8 -14.48 -11.63 -4.01
N LYS A 9 -14.31 -12.94 -4.11
CA LYS A 9 -13.02 -13.60 -3.91
C LYS A 9 -11.98 -13.10 -4.92
N ASN A 10 -12.37 -13.02 -6.17
CA ASN A 10 -11.50 -12.54 -7.26
C ASN A 10 -11.05 -11.09 -7.01
N LEU A 11 -11.98 -10.21 -6.66
CA LEU A 11 -11.64 -8.82 -6.36
C LEU A 11 -10.72 -8.71 -5.16
N ARG A 12 -10.94 -9.52 -4.14
CA ARG A 12 -10.07 -9.58 -2.98
C ARG A 12 -8.65 -10.03 -3.34
N GLU A 13 -8.52 -11.04 -4.19
CA GLU A 13 -7.22 -11.51 -4.65
C GLU A 13 -6.49 -10.46 -5.50
N MET A 14 -7.23 -9.73 -6.32
CA MET A 14 -6.67 -8.66 -7.16
C MET A 14 -6.19 -7.46 -6.36
N THR A 15 -6.89 -7.09 -5.29
CA THR A 15 -6.67 -5.82 -4.59
C THR A 15 -6.05 -5.96 -3.21
N GLY A 16 -6.15 -7.14 -2.60
CA GLY A 16 -5.72 -7.34 -1.21
C GLY A 16 -6.63 -6.70 -0.17
N VAL A 17 -7.75 -6.11 -0.59
CA VAL A 17 -8.72 -5.46 0.29
C VAL A 17 -9.62 -6.51 0.94
N GLY A 18 -10.10 -6.24 2.16
CA GLY A 18 -10.94 -7.16 2.91
C GLY A 18 -12.27 -7.47 2.23
N MET A 19 -12.84 -8.64 2.56
CA MET A 19 -14.05 -9.16 1.92
C MET A 19 -15.23 -8.19 1.99
N MET A 20 -15.43 -7.52 3.13
CA MET A 20 -16.56 -6.60 3.31
C MET A 20 -16.47 -5.40 2.38
N ASP A 21 -15.28 -4.81 2.23
CA ASP A 21 -15.08 -3.69 1.32
C ASP A 21 -15.19 -4.12 -0.14
N CYS A 22 -14.74 -5.33 -0.47
CA CYS A 22 -14.94 -5.89 -1.81
C CYS A 22 -16.42 -6.07 -2.14
N LYS A 23 -17.23 -6.54 -1.19
CA LYS A 23 -18.68 -6.66 -1.35
C LYS A 23 -19.31 -5.28 -1.58
N LYS A 24 -18.94 -4.30 -0.77
CA LYS A 24 -19.43 -2.92 -0.92
C LYS A 24 -19.06 -2.35 -2.28
N ALA A 25 -17.84 -2.59 -2.73
CA ALA A 25 -17.36 -2.12 -4.02
C ALA A 25 -18.16 -2.71 -5.16
N LEU A 26 -18.39 -4.03 -5.15
CA LEU A 26 -19.17 -4.71 -6.18
C LEU A 26 -20.64 -4.30 -6.16
N THR A 27 -21.19 -4.04 -4.99
CA THR A 27 -22.56 -3.51 -4.87
C THR A 27 -22.64 -2.11 -5.49
N ALA A 28 -21.70 -1.23 -5.17
CA ALA A 28 -21.67 0.13 -5.72
C ALA A 28 -21.42 0.13 -7.23
N ALA A 29 -20.67 -0.83 -7.73
CA ALA A 29 -20.29 -0.95 -9.14
C ALA A 29 -21.26 -1.82 -9.94
N ASP A 30 -22.33 -2.31 -9.32
CA ASP A 30 -23.32 -3.21 -9.94
C ASP A 30 -22.67 -4.43 -10.61
N GLY A 31 -21.67 -5.00 -9.94
CA GLY A 31 -20.97 -6.20 -10.39
C GLY A 31 -19.84 -5.96 -11.38
N ASP A 32 -19.61 -4.73 -11.80
CA ASP A 32 -18.51 -4.39 -12.72
C ASP A 32 -17.19 -4.37 -11.96
N ILE A 33 -16.28 -5.27 -12.31
CA ILE A 33 -14.99 -5.44 -11.64
C ILE A 33 -14.13 -4.17 -11.76
N ASP A 34 -14.05 -3.58 -12.93
CA ASP A 34 -13.21 -2.39 -13.16
C ASP A 34 -13.70 -1.20 -12.35
N LYS A 35 -15.01 -1.00 -12.30
CA LYS A 35 -15.62 0.06 -11.48
C LYS A 35 -15.45 -0.22 -10.00
N ALA A 36 -15.50 -1.49 -9.59
CA ALA A 36 -15.26 -1.88 -8.20
C ALA A 36 -13.82 -1.58 -7.77
N VAL A 37 -12.85 -1.85 -8.63
CA VAL A 37 -11.43 -1.51 -8.37
C VAL A 37 -11.28 0.01 -8.21
N GLU A 38 -11.90 0.79 -9.07
CA GLU A 38 -11.88 2.25 -8.98
C GLU A 38 -12.54 2.75 -7.70
N TRP A 39 -13.68 2.17 -7.34
CA TRP A 39 -14.37 2.50 -6.09
C TRP A 39 -13.47 2.24 -4.87
N LEU A 40 -12.74 1.12 -4.86
CA LEU A 40 -11.80 0.79 -3.78
C LEU A 40 -10.62 1.75 -3.74
N ARG A 41 -10.13 2.18 -4.90
CA ARG A 41 -9.07 3.19 -4.99
C ARG A 41 -9.49 4.49 -4.33
N GLU A 42 -10.68 4.97 -4.66
CA GLU A 42 -11.24 6.21 -4.08
C GLU A 42 -11.46 6.05 -2.58
N LYS A 43 -11.91 4.88 -2.14
CA LYS A 43 -12.12 4.57 -0.73
C LYS A 43 -10.81 4.59 0.04
N GLY A 44 -9.76 4.00 -0.52
CA GLY A 44 -8.41 4.01 0.05
C GLY A 44 -7.86 5.41 0.18
N LEU A 45 -8.00 6.22 -0.88
CA LEU A 45 -7.59 7.62 -0.85
C LEU A 45 -8.33 8.39 0.24
N ALA A 46 -9.65 8.24 0.33
CA ALA A 46 -10.46 8.91 1.35
C ALA A 46 -10.05 8.50 2.77
N ALA A 47 -9.78 7.21 2.99
CA ALA A 47 -9.31 6.70 4.28
C ALA A 47 -7.95 7.30 4.65
N ALA A 48 -7.03 7.36 3.69
CA ALA A 48 -5.72 7.95 3.90
C ALA A 48 -5.80 9.44 4.24
N GLN A 49 -6.63 10.20 3.52
CA GLN A 49 -6.83 11.63 3.78
C GLN A 49 -7.42 11.86 5.17
N LYS A 50 -8.39 11.05 5.56
CA LYS A 50 -9.04 11.15 6.86
C LYS A 50 -8.06 10.92 8.02
N LYS A 51 -7.08 10.05 7.84
CA LYS A 51 -6.14 9.65 8.87
C LYS A 51 -4.78 10.37 8.80
N ALA A 52 -4.54 11.16 7.76
CA ALA A 52 -3.24 11.77 7.49
C ALA A 52 -2.72 12.67 8.62
N GLY A 53 -3.62 13.25 9.42
CA GLY A 53 -3.25 14.10 10.55
C GLY A 53 -2.92 13.34 11.83
N ARG A 54 -3.11 12.03 11.88
CA ARG A 54 -2.81 11.23 13.07
C ARG A 54 -1.31 11.04 13.22
N ILE A 55 -0.84 11.04 14.47
CA ILE A 55 0.57 10.84 14.76
C ILE A 55 0.96 9.39 14.46
N ALA A 56 1.92 9.22 13.56
CA ALA A 56 2.48 7.93 13.18
C ALA A 56 3.94 7.90 13.60
N ALA A 57 4.20 7.58 14.88
CA ALA A 57 5.52 7.61 15.48
C ALA A 57 6.14 6.22 15.66
N GLU A 58 5.34 5.17 15.46
CA GLU A 58 5.81 3.78 15.45
C GLU A 58 6.09 3.38 14.01
N GLY A 59 6.53 2.15 13.79
CA GLY A 59 6.78 1.66 12.45
C GLY A 59 8.01 0.79 12.36
N MET A 60 8.64 0.80 11.19
CA MET A 60 9.76 -0.08 10.89
C MET A 60 10.81 0.64 10.05
N ALA A 61 12.07 0.47 10.45
CA ALA A 61 13.22 0.77 9.60
C ALA A 61 13.71 -0.55 9.02
N TYR A 62 13.76 -0.66 7.71
CA TYR A 62 14.12 -1.89 7.03
C TYR A 62 15.31 -1.64 6.10
N ALA A 63 16.35 -2.44 6.27
CA ALA A 63 17.54 -2.37 5.43
C ALA A 63 17.71 -3.70 4.68
N ALA A 64 18.06 -3.59 3.41
CA ALA A 64 18.28 -4.77 2.57
C ALA A 64 19.27 -4.48 1.46
N VAL A 65 19.85 -5.54 0.91
CA VAL A 65 20.62 -5.46 -0.33
C VAL A 65 19.82 -6.20 -1.39
N VAL A 66 19.45 -5.50 -2.45
CA VAL A 66 18.65 -6.03 -3.55
C VAL A 66 19.46 -5.86 -4.84
N ASP A 67 19.86 -6.96 -5.44
CA ASP A 67 20.67 -6.97 -6.67
C ASP A 67 21.92 -6.07 -6.59
N GLY A 68 22.61 -6.11 -5.45
CA GLY A 68 23.80 -5.31 -5.21
C GLY A 68 23.52 -3.86 -4.78
N ILE A 69 22.25 -3.49 -4.63
CA ILE A 69 21.86 -2.13 -4.20
C ILE A 69 21.48 -2.17 -2.73
N GLY A 70 22.15 -1.38 -1.92
CA GLY A 70 21.79 -1.18 -0.51
C GLY A 70 20.65 -0.21 -0.37
N VAL A 71 19.61 -0.57 0.40
CA VAL A 71 18.44 0.27 0.64
C VAL A 71 18.13 0.30 2.12
N ILE A 72 17.74 1.46 2.60
CA ILE A 72 17.15 1.63 3.94
C ILE A 72 15.87 2.43 3.76
N VAL A 73 14.77 1.96 4.33
CA VAL A 73 13.51 2.69 4.32
C VAL A 73 12.97 2.76 5.74
N GLU A 74 12.36 3.87 6.06
CA GLU A 74 11.61 4.05 7.31
C GLU A 74 10.16 4.32 6.95
N VAL A 75 9.27 3.45 7.42
CA VAL A 75 7.82 3.57 7.21
C VAL A 75 7.17 3.63 8.58
N ASN A 76 6.35 4.65 8.80
CA ASN A 76 5.70 4.88 10.08
C ASN A 76 4.25 4.40 10.08
N ALA A 77 3.78 3.98 11.26
CA ALA A 77 2.41 3.63 11.57
C ALA A 77 2.07 4.20 12.95
N GLU A 78 0.79 4.11 13.35
CA GLU A 78 0.35 4.69 14.63
C GLU A 78 0.71 3.81 15.82
N SER A 79 0.69 2.48 15.67
CA SER A 79 0.93 1.55 16.78
C SER A 79 2.04 0.54 16.48
N ASP A 80 2.62 0.00 17.54
CA ASP A 80 3.62 -1.05 17.45
C ASP A 80 3.01 -2.40 17.01
N PHE A 81 1.72 -2.61 17.22
CA PHE A 81 1.02 -3.80 16.72
C PHE A 81 1.05 -3.84 15.20
N VAL A 82 0.77 -2.71 14.56
CA VAL A 82 0.79 -2.61 13.10
C VAL A 82 2.22 -2.76 12.57
N ALA A 83 3.21 -2.23 13.28
CA ALA A 83 4.61 -2.37 12.89
C ALA A 83 5.06 -3.84 12.75
N LYS A 84 4.36 -4.77 13.40
CA LYS A 84 4.60 -6.22 13.35
C LYS A 84 3.62 -6.97 12.46
N ASN A 85 2.64 -6.28 11.89
CA ASN A 85 1.62 -6.87 11.04
C ASN A 85 2.21 -7.28 9.69
N ASP A 86 1.90 -8.48 9.20
CA ASP A 86 2.46 -9.00 7.95
C ASP A 86 2.15 -8.11 6.75
N LEU A 87 0.94 -7.54 6.68
CA LEU A 87 0.57 -6.65 5.58
C LEU A 87 1.44 -5.39 5.58
N PHE A 88 1.70 -4.84 6.75
CA PHE A 88 2.57 -3.68 6.90
C PHE A 88 4.01 -4.01 6.52
N VAL A 89 4.54 -5.12 7.06
CA VAL A 89 5.92 -5.57 6.79
C VAL A 89 6.11 -5.84 5.29
N ASP A 90 5.14 -6.48 4.65
CA ASP A 90 5.20 -6.76 3.21
C ASP A 90 5.21 -5.45 2.40
N TYR A 91 4.44 -4.46 2.80
CA TYR A 91 4.46 -3.15 2.17
C TYR A 91 5.84 -2.49 2.32
N VAL A 92 6.43 -2.52 3.51
CA VAL A 92 7.77 -1.95 3.76
C VAL A 92 8.81 -2.60 2.85
N LYS A 93 8.78 -3.92 2.73
CA LYS A 93 9.69 -4.67 1.85
C LYS A 93 9.46 -4.33 0.38
N GLY A 94 8.21 -4.17 -0.01
CA GLY A 94 7.85 -3.75 -1.37
C GLY A 94 8.37 -2.37 -1.72
N VAL A 95 8.26 -1.43 -0.78
CA VAL A 95 8.80 -0.07 -0.94
C VAL A 95 10.32 -0.12 -1.10
N ALA A 96 11.00 -0.91 -0.29
CA ALA A 96 12.46 -1.07 -0.40
C ALA A 96 12.86 -1.60 -1.77
N ALA A 97 12.13 -2.57 -2.31
CA ALA A 97 12.38 -3.11 -3.64
C ALA A 97 12.18 -2.04 -4.74
N VAL A 98 11.18 -1.19 -4.60
CA VAL A 98 10.95 -0.08 -5.54
C VAL A 98 12.10 0.92 -5.48
N VAL A 99 12.55 1.29 -4.29
CA VAL A 99 13.70 2.21 -4.13
C VAL A 99 14.94 1.63 -4.81
N ALA A 100 15.21 0.36 -4.63
CA ALA A 100 16.36 -0.30 -5.25
C ALA A 100 16.27 -0.26 -6.77
N LYS A 101 15.09 -0.55 -7.33
CA LYS A 101 14.88 -0.67 -8.77
C LYS A 101 14.78 0.68 -9.48
N GLU A 102 14.03 1.63 -8.90
CA GLU A 102 13.65 2.86 -9.60
C GLU A 102 14.54 4.07 -9.26
N ASN A 103 15.31 4.00 -8.19
CA ASN A 103 16.19 5.09 -7.74
C ASN A 103 15.45 6.45 -7.70
N PRO A 104 14.35 6.57 -6.96
CA PRO A 104 13.59 7.83 -6.93
C PRO A 104 14.41 8.94 -6.28
N ALA A 105 14.23 10.17 -6.78
CA ALA A 105 14.99 11.32 -6.32
C ALA A 105 14.54 11.82 -4.94
N ASP A 106 13.26 11.64 -4.62
CA ASP A 106 12.66 12.11 -3.37
C ASP A 106 11.40 11.29 -3.06
N LEU A 107 10.70 11.64 -1.97
CA LEU A 107 9.49 10.96 -1.57
C LEU A 107 8.37 11.08 -2.60
N ASP A 108 8.20 12.25 -3.20
CA ASP A 108 7.15 12.44 -4.21
C ASP A 108 7.41 11.54 -5.43
N ALA A 109 8.65 11.44 -5.87
CA ALA A 109 9.03 10.54 -6.96
C ALA A 109 8.81 9.07 -6.57
N LEU A 110 9.14 8.69 -5.33
CA LEU A 110 8.91 7.34 -4.83
C LEU A 110 7.42 6.99 -4.86
N TYR A 111 6.57 7.86 -4.36
CA TYR A 111 5.13 7.62 -4.35
C TYR A 111 4.53 7.48 -5.75
N ALA A 112 5.13 8.11 -6.73
CA ALA A 112 4.68 8.01 -8.12
C ALA A 112 5.19 6.76 -8.85
N CYS A 113 6.17 6.05 -8.28
CA CYS A 113 6.71 4.83 -8.88
C CYS A 113 5.68 3.70 -8.90
N ALA A 114 5.79 2.82 -9.89
CA ALA A 114 5.00 1.59 -9.94
C ALA A 114 5.41 0.68 -8.78
N TYR A 115 4.42 0.19 -8.04
CA TYR A 115 4.65 -0.76 -6.93
C TYR A 115 4.89 -2.18 -7.43
N GLY A 116 4.34 -2.53 -8.58
CA GLY A 116 4.50 -3.84 -9.20
C GLY A 116 3.20 -4.64 -9.39
N ASN A 117 2.07 -4.08 -9.00
CA ASN A 117 0.77 -4.75 -9.08
C ASN A 117 -0.28 -3.91 -9.82
N GLY A 118 0.17 -3.04 -10.73
CA GLY A 118 -0.70 -2.12 -11.45
C GLY A 118 -1.03 -0.85 -10.68
N LYS A 119 -0.47 -0.68 -9.49
CA LYS A 119 -0.67 0.50 -8.62
C LYS A 119 0.64 1.24 -8.44
N THR A 120 0.54 2.53 -8.09
CA THR A 120 1.69 3.28 -7.59
C THR A 120 1.95 2.95 -6.12
N VAL A 121 3.13 3.32 -5.63
CA VAL A 121 3.47 3.18 -4.21
C VAL A 121 2.44 3.91 -3.34
N LEU A 122 2.03 5.11 -3.73
CA LEU A 122 1.01 5.87 -2.98
C LEU A 122 -0.32 5.14 -2.94
N GLU A 123 -0.77 4.60 -4.07
CA GLU A 123 -2.03 3.85 -4.14
C GLU A 123 -1.97 2.60 -3.26
N GLU A 124 -0.86 1.89 -3.27
CA GLU A 124 -0.66 0.73 -2.39
C GLU A 124 -0.69 1.13 -0.91
N GLN A 125 -0.04 2.25 -0.56
CA GLN A 125 -0.09 2.79 0.80
C GLN A 125 -1.52 3.13 1.23
N ASN A 126 -2.28 3.79 0.37
CA ASN A 126 -3.67 4.15 0.65
C ASN A 126 -4.52 2.91 0.90
N ASP A 127 -4.30 1.85 0.14
CA ASP A 127 -5.00 0.57 0.34
C ASP A 127 -4.61 -0.06 1.68
N LYS A 128 -3.35 0.02 2.07
CA LYS A 128 -2.91 -0.47 3.39
C LYS A 128 -3.53 0.33 4.52
N VAL A 129 -3.65 1.65 4.38
CA VAL A 129 -4.35 2.49 5.36
C VAL A 129 -5.80 2.05 5.49
N LEU A 130 -6.46 1.76 4.37
CA LEU A 130 -7.85 1.28 4.37
C LEU A 130 -8.00 -0.06 5.11
N VAL A 131 -7.15 -1.03 4.77
CA VAL A 131 -7.23 -2.39 5.30
C VAL A 131 -6.82 -2.45 6.77
N ILE A 132 -5.71 -1.80 7.10
CA ILE A 132 -5.12 -1.82 8.45
C ILE A 132 -5.84 -0.87 9.40
N GLY A 133 -6.33 0.25 8.90
CA GLY A 133 -7.08 1.22 9.68
C GLY A 133 -6.24 2.23 10.44
N GLU A 134 -4.96 2.37 10.11
CA GLU A 134 -4.06 3.34 10.71
C GLU A 134 -3.40 4.21 9.65
N ASN A 135 -2.97 5.41 10.06
CA ASN A 135 -2.13 6.26 9.23
C ASN A 135 -0.80 5.56 8.99
N ILE A 136 -0.40 5.46 7.74
CA ILE A 136 0.87 4.86 7.31
C ILE A 136 1.51 5.82 6.32
N LYS A 137 2.80 6.05 6.48
CA LYS A 137 3.54 6.87 5.52
C LYS A 137 5.01 6.49 5.49
N VAL A 138 5.62 6.58 4.32
CA VAL A 138 7.07 6.48 4.16
C VAL A 138 7.65 7.80 4.66
N ARG A 139 8.50 7.72 5.68
CA ARG A 139 9.12 8.91 6.25
C ARG A 139 10.36 9.32 5.47
N ARG A 140 11.22 8.35 5.18
CA ARG A 140 12.48 8.58 4.47
C ARG A 140 13.05 7.28 3.94
N PHE A 141 13.98 7.42 2.99
CA PHE A 141 14.72 6.29 2.46
C PHE A 141 16.13 6.74 2.05
N ALA A 142 17.02 5.78 1.92
CA ALA A 142 18.34 5.97 1.36
C ALA A 142 18.68 4.79 0.45
N ARG A 143 19.43 5.07 -0.60
CA ARG A 143 19.85 4.06 -1.58
C ARG A 143 21.35 4.20 -1.85
N TYR A 144 22.02 3.08 -1.81
CA TYR A 144 23.46 3.01 -2.01
C TYR A 144 23.76 2.00 -3.11
N ASP A 145 24.32 2.45 -4.21
CA ASP A 145 24.80 1.59 -5.28
C ASP A 145 26.23 1.17 -4.94
N THR A 146 26.44 -0.12 -4.79
CA THR A 146 27.76 -0.66 -4.41
C THR A 146 28.65 -0.97 -5.61
N GLY A 147 28.24 -0.53 -6.79
CA GLY A 147 28.97 -0.73 -7.99
C GLY A 147 28.38 -1.78 -8.88
#